data_ffd3258633a816fea1df24346b664820
#
_entry.id   ffd3258633a816fea1df24346b664820
#
_cell.length_a   1.000
_cell.length_b   1.000
_cell.length_c   1.000
_cell.angle_alpha   90.00
_cell.angle_beta   90.00
_cell.angle_gamma   90.00
#
_symmetry.space_group_name_H-M   'P 1'
#
loop_
_entity.id
_entity.type
_entity.pdbx_description
1 polymer ?
#
loop_
_entity_poly.entity_id
_entity_poly.type
_entity_poly.pdbx_seq_one_letter_code
_entity_poly.pdbx_strand_id
1 'polypeptide(L)'
;MASLPHERHLLIDKGNSYAKVAVVDDGVFSPEVAFVEQLTPETLAPLCRVAPGGRLFTVYSSVGEPQLFAPAYLQEQSYYFLQIDAETESPLRALHYERAQLGADRLALAVAALAFTEKDTDVLVIDIGTAITYEWVSSKGEYL
;
A
#
# COMPACT_ATOMS: atom_id res chain seq x y z
N MET A 1 -1.35 34.18 -1.17
CA MET A 1 -1.63 32.91 -0.50
C MET A 1 -0.41 32.00 -0.72
N ALA A 2 0.19 31.46 0.35
CA ALA A 2 1.21 30.45 0.17
C ALA A 2 0.56 29.22 -0.45
N SER A 3 1.12 28.70 -1.55
CA SER A 3 0.69 27.42 -2.10
C SER A 3 0.94 26.31 -1.06
N LEU A 4 0.03 25.35 -0.96
CA LEU A 4 0.26 24.17 -0.13
C LEU A 4 1.57 23.49 -0.60
N PRO A 5 2.35 22.90 0.32
CA PRO A 5 3.53 22.16 -0.08
C PRO A 5 3.13 20.98 -0.98
N HIS A 6 3.97 20.68 -1.96
CA HIS A 6 3.80 19.50 -2.82
C HIS A 6 3.78 18.23 -1.96
N GLU A 7 2.77 17.37 -2.17
CA GLU A 7 2.63 16.10 -1.48
C GLU A 7 2.71 14.94 -2.47
N ARG A 8 3.71 14.09 -2.27
CA ARG A 8 3.86 12.82 -3.00
C ARG A 8 3.49 11.67 -2.10
N HIS A 9 2.62 10.80 -2.59
CA HIS A 9 2.35 9.50 -1.97
C HIS A 9 2.99 8.41 -2.83
N LEU A 10 3.81 7.59 -2.20
CA LEU A 10 4.49 6.45 -2.79
C LEU A 10 3.86 5.17 -2.23
N LEU A 11 3.23 4.40 -3.08
CA LEU A 11 2.54 3.17 -2.72
C LEU A 11 3.34 2.00 -3.28
N ILE A 12 3.84 1.13 -2.41
CA ILE A 12 4.68 -0.02 -2.80
C ILE A 12 4.05 -1.31 -2.31
N ASP A 13 3.72 -2.19 -3.24
CA ASP A 13 3.29 -3.55 -2.98
C ASP A 13 4.38 -4.53 -3.44
N LYS A 14 5.18 -5.04 -2.50
CA LYS A 14 6.26 -6.00 -2.74
C LYS A 14 5.71 -7.42 -2.67
N GLY A 15 5.43 -7.97 -3.84
CA GLY A 15 5.12 -9.39 -4.02
C GLY A 15 6.36 -10.28 -4.05
N ASN A 16 6.16 -11.57 -4.31
CA ASN A 16 7.26 -12.55 -4.37
C ASN A 16 8.21 -12.32 -5.55
N SER A 17 7.70 -11.93 -6.71
CA SER A 17 8.46 -11.81 -7.96
C SER A 17 8.96 -10.38 -8.20
N TYR A 18 8.14 -9.38 -7.94
CA TYR A 18 8.44 -7.96 -8.17
C TYR A 18 7.64 -7.07 -7.23
N ALA A 19 8.01 -5.81 -7.15
CA ALA A 19 7.22 -4.79 -6.49
C ALA A 19 6.41 -4.00 -7.52
N LYS A 20 5.15 -3.73 -7.21
CA LYS A 20 4.32 -2.75 -7.91
C LYS A 20 4.45 -1.42 -7.19
N VAL A 21 4.71 -0.37 -7.94
CA VAL A 21 4.89 0.97 -7.37
C VAL A 21 3.97 1.95 -8.07
N ALA A 22 3.13 2.60 -7.29
CA ALA A 22 2.28 3.69 -7.76
C ALA A 22 2.69 4.99 -7.08
N VAL A 23 2.60 6.09 -7.83
CA VAL A 23 2.88 7.45 -7.34
C VAL A 23 1.63 8.29 -7.46
N VAL A 24 1.32 9.05 -6.42
CA VAL A 24 0.24 10.03 -6.39
C VAL A 24 0.83 11.38 -6.01
N ASP A 25 0.83 12.32 -6.93
CA ASP A 25 1.31 13.70 -6.71
C ASP A 25 0.12 14.64 -6.56
N ASP A 26 0.03 15.32 -5.41
CA ASP A 26 -1.05 16.27 -5.09
C ASP A 26 -2.46 15.70 -5.37
N GLY A 27 -2.67 14.42 -5.03
CA GLY A 27 -3.93 13.70 -5.20
C GLY A 27 -4.17 13.14 -6.61
N VAL A 28 -3.22 13.28 -7.54
CA VAL A 28 -3.33 12.77 -8.91
C VAL A 28 -2.45 11.53 -9.09
N PHE A 29 -3.06 10.42 -9.43
CA PHE A 29 -2.35 9.19 -9.76
C PHE A 29 -1.51 9.35 -11.02
N SER A 30 -0.26 8.87 -10.96
CA SER A 30 0.51 8.63 -12.18
C SER A 30 -0.21 7.60 -13.06
N PRO A 31 -0.28 7.83 -14.38
CA PRO A 31 -0.99 6.92 -15.29
C PRO A 31 -0.32 5.54 -15.38
N GLU A 32 0.91 5.41 -14.92
CA GLU A 32 1.68 4.17 -15.00
C GLU A 32 2.01 3.64 -13.60
N VAL A 33 1.77 2.35 -13.38
CA VAL A 33 2.29 1.59 -12.25
C VAL A 33 3.61 0.98 -12.67
N ALA A 34 4.68 1.30 -11.95
CA ALA A 34 5.99 0.73 -12.22
C ALA A 34 6.08 -0.70 -11.64
N PHE A 35 6.76 -1.58 -12.38
CA PHE A 35 7.11 -2.92 -11.92
C PHE A 35 8.61 -2.96 -11.68
N VAL A 36 9.01 -3.21 -10.45
CA VAL A 36 10.40 -3.16 -10.00
C VAL A 36 10.83 -4.53 -9.47
N GLU A 37 11.83 -5.14 -10.08
CA GLU A 37 12.31 -6.46 -9.65
C GLU A 37 12.99 -6.41 -8.27
N GLN A 38 13.79 -5.38 -8.04
CA GLN A 38 14.52 -5.19 -6.78
C GLN A 38 14.38 -3.76 -6.27
N LEU A 39 14.06 -3.64 -5.00
CA LEU A 39 14.00 -2.36 -4.29
C LEU A 39 15.41 -2.01 -3.79
N THR A 40 16.18 -1.31 -4.59
CA THR A 40 17.55 -0.83 -4.29
C THR A 40 17.56 0.69 -4.13
N PRO A 41 18.65 1.28 -3.61
CA PRO A 41 18.79 2.74 -3.56
C PRO A 41 18.59 3.39 -4.93
N GLU A 42 19.11 2.78 -5.99
CA GLU A 42 19.05 3.29 -7.36
C GLU A 42 17.63 3.30 -7.91
N THR A 43 16.82 2.28 -7.57
CA THR A 43 15.42 2.18 -8.00
C THR A 43 14.50 3.05 -7.15
N LEU A 44 14.78 3.22 -5.86
CA LEU A 44 13.93 3.97 -4.92
C LEU A 44 14.21 5.48 -4.93
N ALA A 45 15.47 5.91 -5.06
CA ALA A 45 15.82 7.33 -4.96
C ALA A 45 15.06 8.24 -5.95
N PRO A 46 14.85 7.88 -7.22
CA PRO A 46 14.05 8.71 -8.13
C PRO A 46 12.58 8.83 -7.70
N LEU A 47 12.02 7.76 -7.12
CA LEU A 47 10.62 7.70 -6.68
C LEU A 47 10.38 8.54 -5.41
N CYS A 48 11.39 8.63 -4.54
CA CYS A 48 11.31 9.38 -3.29
C CYS A 48 11.50 10.91 -3.48
N ARG A 49 11.86 11.37 -4.68
CA ARG A 49 12.10 12.80 -4.90
C ARG A 49 10.81 13.60 -4.80
N VAL A 50 10.86 14.67 -4.02
CA VAL A 50 9.81 15.70 -3.93
C VAL A 50 10.38 17.08 -4.25
N ALA A 51 9.55 18.03 -4.62
CA ALA A 51 9.95 19.41 -4.81
C ALA A 51 10.46 20.02 -3.49
N PRO A 52 11.30 21.07 -3.53
CA PRO A 52 11.75 21.76 -2.32
C PRO A 52 10.57 22.17 -1.42
N GLY A 53 10.62 21.78 -0.15
CA GLY A 53 9.54 21.98 0.82
C GLY A 53 8.37 20.99 0.69
N GLY A 54 8.42 20.06 -0.25
CA GLY A 54 7.43 18.99 -0.42
C GLY A 54 7.56 17.89 0.65
N ARG A 55 6.56 17.03 0.71
CA ARG A 55 6.47 15.92 1.67
C ARG A 55 6.26 14.59 0.94
N LEU A 56 7.00 13.58 1.37
CA LEU A 56 6.82 12.20 0.91
C LEU A 56 6.03 11.41 1.96
N PHE A 57 4.94 10.80 1.53
CA PHE A 57 4.17 9.83 2.32
C PHE A 57 4.32 8.46 1.67
N THR A 58 4.76 7.47 2.41
CA THR A 58 4.99 6.14 1.86
C THR A 58 4.15 5.10 2.57
N VAL A 59 3.46 4.28 1.79
CA VAL A 59 2.81 3.05 2.26
C VAL A 59 3.51 1.86 1.62
N TYR A 60 3.95 0.94 2.44
CA TYR A 60 4.71 -0.23 2.04
C TYR A 60 4.00 -1.50 2.50
N SER A 61 3.67 -2.36 1.55
CA SER A 61 3.19 -3.73 1.77
C SER A 61 4.24 -4.71 1.27
N SER A 62 4.50 -5.77 2.01
CA SER A 62 5.42 -6.82 1.60
C SER A 62 4.93 -8.18 2.04
N VAL A 63 5.02 -9.14 1.13
CA VAL A 63 4.81 -10.57 1.39
C VAL A 63 6.06 -11.35 1.03
N GLY A 64 6.24 -12.52 1.63
CA GLY A 64 7.40 -13.37 1.44
C GLY A 64 8.56 -13.04 2.39
N GLU A 65 9.81 -13.15 1.90
CA GLU A 65 10.99 -12.93 2.75
C GLU A 65 11.12 -11.47 3.20
N PRO A 66 11.47 -11.23 4.48
CA PRO A 66 11.66 -9.88 5.00
C PRO A 66 12.69 -9.09 4.21
N GLN A 67 12.30 -7.90 3.78
CA GLN A 67 13.18 -6.95 3.12
C GLN A 67 13.67 -5.95 4.16
N LEU A 68 14.93 -6.05 4.59
CA LEU A 68 15.46 -5.16 5.64
C LEU A 68 15.83 -3.77 5.10
N PHE A 69 16.36 -3.72 3.89
CA PHE A 69 16.86 -2.47 3.31
C PHE A 69 15.73 -1.50 2.93
N ALA A 70 14.75 -1.95 2.15
CA ALA A 70 13.75 -1.06 1.57
C ALA A 70 12.90 -0.33 2.63
N PRO A 71 12.36 -0.98 3.66
CA PRO A 71 11.63 -0.29 4.73
C PRO A 71 12.47 0.76 5.45
N ALA A 72 13.72 0.43 5.82
CA ALA A 72 14.61 1.37 6.51
C ALA A 72 14.92 2.60 5.65
N TYR A 73 15.27 2.39 4.40
CA TYR A 73 15.53 3.47 3.45
C TYR A 73 14.30 4.36 3.24
N LEU A 74 13.13 3.75 3.01
CA LEU A 74 11.88 4.49 2.79
C LEU A 74 11.46 5.28 4.02
N GLN A 75 11.66 4.73 5.22
CA GLN A 75 11.39 5.42 6.48
C GLN A 75 12.25 6.67 6.63
N GLU A 76 13.54 6.60 6.28
CA GLU A 76 14.45 7.76 6.32
C GLU A 76 14.07 8.85 5.31
N GLN A 77 13.56 8.47 4.13
CA GLN A 77 13.20 9.41 3.06
C GLN A 77 11.82 10.03 3.25
N SER A 78 10.95 9.43 4.07
CA SER A 78 9.54 9.82 4.16
C SER A 78 9.26 10.79 5.30
N TYR A 79 8.39 11.76 5.06
CA TYR A 79 7.76 12.54 6.11
C TYR A 79 6.84 11.66 6.98
N TYR A 80 6.14 10.72 6.35
CA TYR A 80 5.35 9.68 7.00
C TYR A 80 5.56 8.36 6.29
N PHE A 81 5.82 7.31 7.06
CA PHE A 81 6.02 5.95 6.57
C PHE A 81 5.09 4.98 7.29
N LEU A 82 4.32 4.22 6.53
CA LEU A 82 3.49 3.14 7.04
C LEU A 82 3.91 1.82 6.38
N GLN A 83 4.42 0.91 7.16
CA GLN A 83 4.55 -0.49 6.76
C GLN A 83 3.30 -1.23 7.22
N ILE A 84 2.61 -1.89 6.30
CA ILE A 84 1.44 -2.71 6.61
C ILE A 84 1.92 -4.05 7.16
N ASP A 85 1.41 -4.41 8.32
CA ASP A 85 1.68 -5.66 9.02
C ASP A 85 0.45 -6.13 9.82
N ALA A 86 0.61 -7.22 10.58
CA ALA A 86 -0.47 -7.77 11.41
C ALA A 86 -0.98 -6.82 12.50
N GLU A 87 -0.17 -5.87 12.94
CA GLU A 87 -0.51 -4.90 14.00
C GLU A 87 -1.11 -3.61 13.44
N THR A 88 -1.08 -3.43 12.11
CA THR A 88 -1.60 -2.22 11.46
C THR A 88 -3.09 -2.05 11.75
N GLU A 89 -3.45 -0.92 12.35
CA GLU A 89 -4.86 -0.56 12.55
C GLU A 89 -5.58 -0.44 11.21
N SER A 90 -6.79 -0.93 11.15
CA SER A 90 -7.61 -0.87 9.93
C SER A 90 -9.04 -0.45 10.25
N PRO A 91 -9.76 0.15 9.29
CA PRO A 91 -11.18 0.51 9.44
C PRO A 91 -12.13 -0.69 9.42
N LEU A 92 -11.63 -1.91 9.20
CA LEU A 92 -12.44 -3.13 9.26
C LEU A 92 -12.98 -3.34 10.67
N ARG A 93 -14.28 -3.61 10.78
CA ARG A 93 -14.97 -3.80 12.07
C ARG A 93 -14.66 -5.14 12.72
N ALA A 94 -14.49 -6.17 11.89
CA ALA A 94 -14.11 -7.50 12.34
C ALA A 94 -13.26 -8.19 11.27
N LEU A 95 -12.35 -9.02 11.75
CA LEU A 95 -11.58 -9.94 10.94
C LEU A 95 -11.93 -11.35 11.40
N HIS A 96 -12.60 -12.11 10.54
CA HIS A 96 -12.85 -13.54 10.78
C HIS A 96 -11.68 -14.41 10.33
N TYR A 97 -10.47 -13.87 10.47
CA TYR A 97 -9.21 -14.49 10.09
C TYR A 97 -8.13 -14.16 11.11
N GLU A 98 -7.22 -15.09 11.35
CA GLU A 98 -6.05 -14.85 12.21
C GLU A 98 -5.16 -13.77 11.59
N ARG A 99 -5.07 -12.61 12.22
CA ARG A 99 -4.28 -11.47 11.70
C ARG A 99 -2.84 -11.83 11.34
N ALA A 100 -2.21 -12.65 12.18
CA ALA A 100 -0.83 -13.09 11.95
C ALA A 100 -0.64 -13.95 10.68
N GLN A 101 -1.73 -14.51 10.16
CA GLN A 101 -1.74 -15.30 8.92
C GLN A 101 -2.23 -14.52 7.71
N LEU A 102 -2.78 -13.32 7.93
CA LEU A 102 -3.26 -12.46 6.86
C LEU A 102 -2.09 -11.67 6.27
N GLY A 103 -1.80 -11.87 5.00
CA GLY A 103 -0.78 -11.10 4.29
C GLY A 103 -1.11 -9.60 4.28
N ALA A 104 -0.07 -8.78 4.29
CA ALA A 104 -0.22 -7.32 4.26
C ALA A 104 -0.96 -6.82 3.01
N ASP A 105 -0.73 -7.45 1.86
CA ASP A 105 -1.41 -7.23 0.59
C ASP A 105 -2.92 -7.49 0.70
N ARG A 106 -3.31 -8.59 1.33
CA ARG A 106 -4.72 -8.96 1.53
C ARG A 106 -5.42 -7.97 2.45
N LEU A 107 -4.77 -7.54 3.53
CA LEU A 107 -5.31 -6.51 4.42
C LEU A 107 -5.53 -5.19 3.65
N ALA A 108 -4.56 -4.77 2.84
CA ALA A 108 -4.66 -3.57 2.03
C ALA A 108 -5.84 -3.65 1.03
N LEU A 109 -6.01 -4.79 0.36
CA LEU A 109 -7.12 -5.02 -0.57
C LEU A 109 -8.48 -4.96 0.13
N ALA A 110 -8.60 -5.56 1.32
CA ALA A 110 -9.84 -5.54 2.10
C ALA A 110 -10.20 -4.11 2.55
N VAL A 111 -9.20 -3.31 2.96
CA VAL A 111 -9.40 -1.90 3.30
C VAL A 111 -9.80 -1.08 2.09
N ALA A 112 -9.15 -1.31 0.93
CA ALA A 112 -9.50 -0.66 -0.32
C ALA A 112 -10.93 -1.00 -0.76
N ALA A 113 -11.37 -2.25 -0.58
CA ALA A 113 -12.73 -2.67 -0.86
C ALA A 113 -13.76 -1.81 -0.13
N LEU A 114 -13.55 -1.49 1.13
CA LEU A 114 -14.42 -0.58 1.89
C LEU A 114 -14.46 0.83 1.31
N ALA A 115 -13.30 1.35 0.85
CA ALA A 115 -13.20 2.71 0.34
C ALA A 115 -13.84 2.89 -1.03
N PHE A 116 -13.86 1.84 -1.86
CA PHE A 116 -14.38 1.89 -3.22
C PHE A 116 -15.80 1.33 -3.36
N THR A 117 -16.40 0.89 -2.27
CA THR A 117 -17.72 0.27 -2.31
C THR A 117 -18.81 1.26 -2.01
N GLU A 118 -19.94 1.10 -2.67
CA GLU A 118 -21.17 1.78 -2.29
C GLU A 118 -21.65 1.29 -0.92
N LYS A 119 -22.28 2.18 -0.16
CA LYS A 119 -22.83 1.87 1.14
C LYS A 119 -23.80 0.69 1.04
N ASP A 120 -23.76 -0.19 2.04
CA ASP A 120 -24.62 -1.37 2.17
C ASP A 120 -24.43 -2.44 1.07
N THR A 121 -23.23 -2.51 0.49
CA THR A 121 -22.87 -3.51 -0.54
C THR A 121 -21.72 -4.40 -0.04
N ASP A 122 -21.89 -5.72 -0.19
CA ASP A 122 -20.80 -6.67 0.02
C ASP A 122 -19.84 -6.65 -1.19
N VAL A 123 -18.55 -6.84 -0.94
CA VAL A 123 -17.52 -6.82 -1.99
C VAL A 123 -16.71 -8.10 -1.97
N LEU A 124 -16.51 -8.64 -3.15
CA LEU A 124 -15.53 -9.67 -3.41
C LEU A 124 -14.40 -9.08 -4.27
N VAL A 125 -13.20 -9.02 -3.71
CA VAL A 125 -11.98 -8.69 -4.45
C VAL A 125 -11.33 -10.00 -4.89
N ILE A 126 -10.92 -10.06 -6.13
CA ILE A 126 -10.16 -11.20 -6.68
C ILE A 126 -8.81 -10.65 -7.12
N ASP A 127 -7.75 -11.05 -6.44
CA ASP A 127 -6.37 -10.72 -6.84
C ASP A 127 -5.77 -11.90 -7.60
N ILE A 128 -5.29 -11.60 -8.81
CA ILE A 128 -4.70 -12.58 -9.73
C ILE A 128 -3.23 -12.24 -9.89
N GLY A 129 -2.38 -12.92 -9.13
CA GLY A 129 -0.94 -12.80 -9.17
C GLY A 129 -0.28 -14.18 -9.33
N THR A 130 0.81 -14.42 -8.61
CA THR A 130 1.46 -15.74 -8.52
C THR A 130 0.50 -16.79 -7.91
N ALA A 131 -0.37 -16.34 -7.02
CA ALA A 131 -1.53 -17.05 -6.52
C ALA A 131 -2.80 -16.27 -6.84
N ILE A 132 -3.95 -16.93 -6.78
CA ILE A 132 -5.26 -16.25 -6.85
C ILE A 132 -5.80 -16.21 -5.43
N THR A 133 -6.09 -15.00 -4.93
CA THR A 133 -6.71 -14.81 -3.61
C THR A 133 -8.08 -14.15 -3.74
N TYR A 134 -8.90 -14.37 -2.72
CA TYR A 134 -10.26 -13.86 -2.64
C TYR A 134 -10.43 -13.16 -1.31
N GLU A 135 -10.88 -11.90 -1.35
CA GLU A 135 -11.10 -11.09 -0.18
C GLU A 135 -12.58 -10.69 -0.14
N TRP A 136 -13.33 -11.24 0.79
CA TRP A 136 -14.73 -10.87 0.97
C TRP A 136 -14.87 -9.88 2.12
N VAL A 137 -15.41 -8.72 1.81
CA VAL A 137 -15.74 -7.69 2.79
C VAL A 137 -17.24 -7.44 2.77
N SER A 138 -17.89 -7.67 3.91
CA SER A 138 -19.33 -7.45 4.03
C SER A 138 -19.68 -5.97 4.04
N SER A 139 -20.92 -5.65 3.71
CA SER A 139 -21.51 -4.31 3.82
C SER A 139 -21.43 -3.70 5.23
N LYS A 140 -21.16 -4.54 6.24
CA LYS A 140 -20.92 -4.10 7.62
C LYS A 140 -19.46 -3.78 7.91
N GLY A 141 -18.57 -3.96 6.95
CA GLY A 141 -17.12 -3.77 7.10
C GLY A 141 -16.42 -4.93 7.81
N GLU A 142 -16.97 -6.15 7.71
CA GLU A 142 -16.36 -7.35 8.26
C GLU A 142 -15.60 -8.08 7.15
N TYR A 143 -14.37 -8.47 7.45
CA TYR A 143 -13.57 -9.33 6.55
C TYR A 143 -13.86 -10.80 6.90
N LEU A 144 -14.30 -11.57 5.91
CA LEU A 144 -14.81 -12.95 6.06
C LEU A 144 -13.87 -13.97 5.40
#